data_fa202b7d14f759ec6d0c8ad818af8d90
#
_entry.id   fa202b7d14f759ec6d0c8ad818af8d90
#
_cell.length_a   1.000
_cell.length_b   1.000
_cell.length_c   1.000
_cell.angle_alpha   90.00
_cell.angle_beta   90.00
_cell.angle_gamma   90.00
#
_symmetry.space_group_name_H-M   'P 1'
#
loop_
_entity.id
_entity.type
_entity.pdbx_description
1 polymer ?
#
loop_
_entity_poly.entity_id
_entity_poly.type
_entity_poly.pdbx_seq_one_letter_code
_entity_poly.pdbx_strand_id
1 'polypeptide(L)'
;MYSYLRHSGKKRKQYGSKDKRGQIRNRVSIDDRPLIVSEKIRLGDWEIDTVIGKNHQGALVTIVDRVSKFTLIKKVASKHADIVTEATITLLQPYLDKTITITADNGKEFAGHEKIKAALDADVYFAHPYSSWERGLNENTNGLIRQHFTKGSSFENITDKDIDEVMEKLNHRPRKTLNCKTPYSVFFADTLLKAA
;
A
#
# COMPACT_ATOMS: atom_id res chain seq x y z
N MET A 1 27.27 -24.61 -18.37
CA MET A 1 27.30 -23.13 -18.17
C MET A 1 25.92 -22.51 -17.86
N TYR A 2 24.83 -23.00 -18.45
CA TYR A 2 23.48 -22.47 -18.26
C TYR A 2 22.93 -22.65 -16.81
N SER A 3 23.32 -23.72 -16.12
CA SER A 3 22.90 -24.04 -14.75
C SER A 3 23.38 -23.04 -13.68
N TYR A 4 24.41 -22.25 -13.98
CA TYR A 4 24.98 -21.27 -13.05
C TYR A 4 24.41 -19.85 -13.21
N LEU A 5 23.48 -19.66 -14.13
CA LEU A 5 22.82 -18.35 -14.28
C LEU A 5 21.79 -18.12 -13.19
N ARG A 6 21.77 -16.92 -12.64
CA ARG A 6 20.84 -16.49 -11.53
C ARG A 6 19.36 -16.81 -11.79
N HIS A 7 18.98 -17.03 -13.05
CA HIS A 7 17.62 -17.36 -13.48
C HIS A 7 17.53 -18.72 -14.19
N SER A 8 18.52 -19.61 -14.00
CA SER A 8 18.46 -20.95 -14.56
C SER A 8 17.21 -21.69 -14.04
N GLY A 9 16.45 -22.30 -14.94
CA GLY A 9 15.22 -23.03 -14.60
C GLY A 9 13.94 -22.17 -14.48
N LYS A 10 13.98 -20.84 -14.57
CA LYS A 10 12.76 -20.03 -14.69
C LYS A 10 12.14 -20.23 -16.08
N LYS A 11 11.00 -20.92 -16.13
CA LYS A 11 10.17 -20.96 -17.35
C LYS A 11 9.73 -19.53 -17.71
N ARG A 12 9.95 -19.12 -18.97
CA ARG A 12 9.36 -17.88 -19.48
C ARG A 12 7.85 -17.95 -19.34
N LYS A 13 7.24 -16.98 -18.63
CA LYS A 13 5.80 -16.84 -18.65
C LYS A 13 5.37 -16.54 -20.08
N GLN A 14 4.46 -17.35 -20.63
CA GLN A 14 3.82 -17.01 -21.91
C GLN A 14 2.95 -15.77 -21.67
N TYR A 15 3.31 -14.68 -22.32
CA TYR A 15 2.46 -13.50 -22.42
C TYR A 15 1.28 -13.87 -23.33
N GLY A 16 0.04 -13.70 -22.83
CA GLY A 16 -1.14 -13.91 -23.66
C GLY A 16 -2.22 -14.84 -23.09
N SER A 17 -2.07 -15.43 -21.90
CA SER A 17 -3.21 -16.09 -21.26
C SER A 17 -4.21 -15.02 -20.79
N LYS A 18 -5.47 -15.10 -21.29
CA LYS A 18 -6.55 -14.28 -20.73
C LYS A 18 -6.58 -14.46 -19.23
N ASP A 19 -6.50 -13.35 -18.49
CA ASP A 19 -6.55 -13.38 -17.03
C ASP A 19 -7.90 -13.93 -16.59
N LYS A 20 -7.91 -15.15 -16.05
CA LYS A 20 -9.11 -15.83 -15.54
C LYS A 20 -9.53 -15.36 -14.14
N ARG A 21 -8.77 -14.43 -13.54
CA ARG A 21 -9.12 -13.84 -12.25
C ARG A 21 -10.37 -12.98 -12.43
N GLY A 22 -11.35 -13.15 -11.54
CA GLY A 22 -12.58 -12.34 -11.58
C GLY A 22 -12.25 -10.86 -11.56
N GLN A 23 -12.89 -10.11 -12.45
CA GLN A 23 -12.71 -8.66 -12.53
C GLN A 23 -13.41 -7.98 -11.35
N ILE A 24 -12.78 -6.93 -10.80
CA ILE A 24 -13.41 -6.01 -9.85
C ILE A 24 -14.44 -5.21 -10.64
N ARG A 25 -15.71 -5.23 -10.20
CA ARG A 25 -16.79 -4.46 -10.83
C ARG A 25 -16.54 -2.96 -10.64
N ASN A 26 -16.94 -2.15 -11.62
CA ASN A 26 -16.90 -0.67 -11.54
C ASN A 26 -15.52 -0.08 -11.18
N ARG A 27 -14.44 -0.82 -11.43
CA ARG A 27 -13.09 -0.30 -11.19
C ARG A 27 -12.78 0.85 -12.14
N VAL A 28 -12.17 1.90 -11.59
CA VAL A 28 -11.64 3.02 -12.37
C VAL A 28 -10.18 2.76 -12.69
N SER A 29 -9.79 2.89 -13.96
CA SER A 29 -8.40 2.68 -14.38
C SER A 29 -7.49 3.77 -13.83
N ILE A 30 -6.20 3.42 -13.62
CA ILE A 30 -5.15 4.40 -13.32
C ILE A 30 -5.00 5.45 -14.45
N ASP A 31 -5.43 5.14 -15.66
CA ASP A 31 -5.42 6.09 -16.79
C ASP A 31 -6.34 7.29 -16.57
N ASP A 32 -7.43 7.08 -15.83
CA ASP A 32 -8.39 8.12 -15.46
C ASP A 32 -7.95 8.94 -14.24
N ARG A 33 -6.80 8.58 -13.63
CA ARG A 33 -6.27 9.24 -12.45
C ARG A 33 -5.68 10.60 -12.82
N PRO A 34 -6.02 11.69 -12.08
CA PRO A 34 -5.48 13.03 -12.35
C PRO A 34 -3.94 13.05 -12.40
N LEU A 35 -3.37 13.78 -13.35
CA LEU A 35 -1.92 13.87 -13.56
C LEU A 35 -1.16 14.35 -12.32
N ILE A 36 -1.75 15.26 -11.53
CA ILE A 36 -1.18 15.78 -10.29
C ILE A 36 -0.78 14.67 -9.30
N VAL A 37 -1.48 13.52 -9.31
CA VAL A 37 -1.14 12.36 -8.47
C VAL A 37 0.20 11.75 -8.90
N SER A 38 0.48 11.77 -10.20
CA SER A 38 1.74 11.25 -10.76
C SER A 38 2.91 12.20 -10.51
N GLU A 39 2.67 13.50 -10.42
CA GLU A 39 3.67 14.53 -10.11
C GLU A 39 4.15 14.47 -8.65
N LYS A 40 3.37 13.85 -7.75
CA LYS A 40 3.71 13.67 -6.32
C LYS A 40 4.04 14.98 -5.62
N ILE A 41 3.20 16.00 -5.84
CA ILE A 41 3.40 17.37 -5.30
C ILE A 41 2.45 17.70 -4.14
N ARG A 42 1.35 16.94 -3.98
CA ARG A 42 0.38 17.16 -2.90
C ARG A 42 0.29 15.95 -1.97
N LEU A 43 0.03 16.20 -0.69
CA LEU A 43 -0.34 15.17 0.28
C LEU A 43 -1.75 14.66 0.02
N GLY A 44 -2.03 13.42 0.46
CA GLY A 44 -3.37 12.85 0.38
C GLY A 44 -3.60 11.93 -0.82
N ASP A 45 -2.57 11.67 -1.61
CA ASP A 45 -2.60 10.66 -2.66
C ASP A 45 -1.92 9.39 -2.12
N TRP A 46 -2.71 8.34 -1.86
CA TRP A 46 -2.26 7.12 -1.18
C TRP A 46 -2.06 5.95 -2.13
N GLU A 47 -1.13 5.08 -1.80
CA GLU A 47 -1.02 3.74 -2.38
C GLU A 47 -1.39 2.70 -1.32
N ILE A 48 -2.20 1.70 -1.69
CA ILE A 48 -2.61 0.61 -0.79
C ILE A 48 -2.12 -0.74 -1.31
N ASP A 49 -1.71 -1.62 -0.40
CA ASP A 49 -1.33 -3.00 -0.69
C ASP A 49 -1.59 -3.91 0.51
N THR A 50 -1.41 -5.22 0.32
CA THR A 50 -1.47 -6.22 1.39
C THR A 50 -0.19 -7.04 1.46
N VAL A 51 0.32 -7.21 2.67
CA VAL A 51 1.45 -8.09 2.96
C VAL A 51 0.94 -9.35 3.62
N ILE A 52 1.06 -10.50 2.95
CA ILE A 52 0.45 -11.76 3.36
C ILE A 52 1.39 -12.54 4.29
N GLY A 53 0.84 -13.13 5.36
CA GLY A 53 1.52 -14.02 6.29
C GLY A 53 1.78 -15.42 5.72
N LYS A 54 2.43 -16.27 6.51
CA LYS A 54 2.71 -17.66 6.18
C LYS A 54 1.40 -18.41 5.90
N ASN A 55 1.41 -19.28 4.90
CA ASN A 55 0.25 -20.12 4.51
C ASN A 55 -1.03 -19.31 4.22
N HIS A 56 -0.90 -18.04 3.82
CA HIS A 56 -2.02 -17.12 3.61
C HIS A 56 -2.86 -16.83 4.87
N GLN A 57 -2.32 -17.10 6.06
CA GLN A 57 -2.96 -16.80 7.34
C GLN A 57 -2.55 -15.42 7.82
N GLY A 58 -3.54 -14.56 8.04
CA GLY A 58 -3.34 -13.16 8.37
C GLY A 58 -2.75 -12.33 7.24
N ALA A 59 -2.98 -11.05 7.29
CA ALA A 59 -2.37 -10.07 6.39
C ALA A 59 -2.13 -8.75 7.12
N LEU A 60 -1.25 -7.92 6.56
CA LEU A 60 -1.12 -6.52 6.92
C LEU A 60 -1.66 -5.69 5.77
N VAL A 61 -2.64 -4.84 6.05
CA VAL A 61 -3.04 -3.78 5.14
C VAL A 61 -2.02 -2.66 5.30
N THR A 62 -1.41 -2.23 4.21
CA THR A 62 -0.38 -1.20 4.19
C THR A 62 -0.83 -0.07 3.30
N ILE A 63 -0.79 1.15 3.81
CA ILE A 63 -1.20 2.35 3.10
C ILE A 63 -0.06 3.36 3.21
N VAL A 64 0.33 3.98 2.11
CA VAL A 64 1.46 4.91 2.09
C VAL A 64 1.14 6.15 1.28
N ASP A 65 1.35 7.33 1.85
CA ASP A 65 1.22 8.61 1.15
C ASP A 65 2.34 8.80 0.14
N ARG A 66 1.98 9.21 -1.09
CA ARG A 66 2.92 9.25 -2.22
C ARG A 66 3.99 10.32 -2.10
N VAL A 67 3.73 11.38 -1.37
CA VAL A 67 4.65 12.52 -1.18
C VAL A 67 5.49 12.31 0.07
N SER A 68 4.87 12.26 1.23
CA SER A 68 5.55 12.19 2.53
C SER A 68 6.16 10.82 2.85
N LYS A 69 5.72 9.75 2.18
CA LYS A 69 6.03 8.34 2.53
C LYS A 69 5.48 7.94 3.90
N PHE A 70 4.55 8.73 4.46
CA PHE A 70 3.87 8.39 5.71
C PHE A 70 3.11 7.09 5.53
N THR A 71 3.35 6.14 6.41
CA THR A 71 2.92 4.77 6.28
C THR A 71 1.97 4.40 7.40
N LEU A 72 0.84 3.82 7.05
CA LEU A 72 -0.14 3.25 7.97
C LEU A 72 -0.19 1.73 7.76
N ILE A 73 -0.27 0.99 8.86
CA ILE A 73 -0.28 -0.47 8.85
C ILE A 73 -1.35 -0.98 9.80
N LYS A 74 -2.12 -1.97 9.38
CA LYS A 74 -3.08 -2.69 10.25
C LYS A 74 -3.03 -4.17 10.00
N LYS A 75 -2.93 -4.95 11.08
CA LYS A 75 -3.08 -6.41 11.02
C LYS A 75 -4.54 -6.77 10.80
N VAL A 76 -4.78 -7.72 9.92
CA VAL A 76 -6.10 -8.28 9.65
C VAL A 76 -6.05 -9.80 9.64
N ALA A 77 -7.16 -10.43 10.02
CA ALA A 77 -7.24 -11.89 10.10
C ALA A 77 -7.07 -12.57 8.74
N SER A 78 -7.52 -11.92 7.69
CA SER A 78 -7.41 -12.43 6.32
C SER A 78 -7.46 -11.29 5.30
N LYS A 79 -7.16 -11.60 4.05
CA LYS A 79 -7.26 -10.65 2.92
C LYS A 79 -8.63 -10.64 2.24
N HIS A 80 -9.70 -11.02 2.94
CA HIS A 80 -11.05 -10.89 2.39
C HIS A 80 -11.41 -9.42 2.18
N ALA A 81 -12.12 -9.14 1.08
CA ALA A 81 -12.41 -7.77 0.66
C ALA A 81 -13.09 -6.93 1.75
N ASP A 82 -14.05 -7.48 2.47
CA ASP A 82 -14.76 -6.74 3.52
C ASP A 82 -13.82 -6.36 4.67
N ILE A 83 -12.93 -7.28 5.08
CA ILE A 83 -11.97 -7.03 6.16
C ILE A 83 -10.93 -5.97 5.74
N VAL A 84 -10.42 -6.06 4.52
CA VAL A 84 -9.48 -5.08 3.96
C VAL A 84 -10.14 -3.71 3.79
N THR A 85 -11.40 -3.68 3.37
CA THR A 85 -12.20 -2.45 3.25
C THR A 85 -12.34 -1.74 4.60
N GLU A 86 -12.78 -2.45 5.63
CA GLU A 86 -12.93 -1.91 6.98
C GLU A 86 -11.60 -1.44 7.58
N ALA A 87 -10.53 -2.21 7.38
CA ALA A 87 -9.20 -1.84 7.81
C ALA A 87 -8.72 -0.55 7.12
N THR A 88 -8.97 -0.42 5.82
CA THR A 88 -8.60 0.76 5.03
C THR A 88 -9.34 2.01 5.53
N ILE A 89 -10.65 1.90 5.73
CA ILE A 89 -11.48 3.00 6.25
C ILE A 89 -10.98 3.39 7.63
N THR A 90 -10.79 2.43 8.54
CA THR A 90 -10.32 2.70 9.91
C THR A 90 -8.97 3.43 9.92
N LEU A 91 -8.03 3.04 9.06
CA LEU A 91 -6.69 3.65 8.99
C LEU A 91 -6.71 5.07 8.46
N LEU A 92 -7.58 5.38 7.49
CA LEU A 92 -7.63 6.68 6.84
C LEU A 92 -8.64 7.64 7.47
N GLN A 93 -9.61 7.14 8.26
CA GLN A 93 -10.61 7.97 8.94
C GLN A 93 -10.02 9.15 9.73
N PRO A 94 -8.89 9.02 10.48
CA PRO A 94 -8.27 10.15 11.17
C PRO A 94 -7.66 11.22 10.24
N TYR A 95 -7.54 10.92 8.95
CA TYR A 95 -6.84 11.73 7.95
C TYR A 95 -7.75 12.10 6.76
N LEU A 96 -9.05 12.25 6.99
CA LEU A 96 -10.01 12.58 5.93
C LEU A 96 -9.63 13.84 5.15
N ASP A 97 -9.16 14.86 5.85
CA ASP A 97 -8.67 16.12 5.26
C ASP A 97 -7.44 15.93 4.35
N LYS A 98 -6.75 14.82 4.49
CA LYS A 98 -5.56 14.40 3.72
C LYS A 98 -5.79 13.05 3.03
N THR A 99 -7.02 12.79 2.56
CA THR A 99 -7.33 11.57 1.79
C THR A 99 -8.11 11.98 0.56
N ILE A 100 -7.42 12.08 -0.58
CA ILE A 100 -7.97 12.56 -1.84
C ILE A 100 -8.09 11.42 -2.85
N THR A 101 -7.00 10.66 -3.03
CA THR A 101 -7.01 9.51 -3.94
C THR A 101 -6.33 8.29 -3.31
N ILE A 102 -6.77 7.11 -3.70
CA ILE A 102 -6.18 5.83 -3.30
C ILE A 102 -5.88 5.03 -4.57
N THR A 103 -4.65 4.54 -4.71
CA THR A 103 -4.25 3.67 -5.82
C THR A 103 -4.01 2.25 -5.31
N ALA A 104 -4.77 1.29 -5.84
CA ALA A 104 -4.68 -0.13 -5.52
C ALA A 104 -4.19 -0.96 -6.71
N ASP A 105 -3.83 -2.23 -6.48
CA ASP A 105 -3.70 -3.20 -7.57
C ASP A 105 -5.05 -3.85 -7.89
N ASN A 106 -5.03 -4.80 -8.85
CA ASN A 106 -6.21 -5.56 -9.23
C ASN A 106 -6.46 -6.78 -8.33
N GLY A 107 -6.00 -6.74 -7.07
CA GLY A 107 -6.29 -7.77 -6.09
C GLY A 107 -7.76 -7.79 -5.71
N LYS A 108 -8.36 -8.97 -5.59
CA LYS A 108 -9.77 -9.12 -5.19
C LYS A 108 -10.07 -8.56 -3.79
N GLU A 109 -9.06 -8.42 -2.98
CA GLU A 109 -9.10 -7.80 -1.66
C GLU A 109 -9.54 -6.34 -1.69
N PHE A 110 -9.41 -5.68 -2.84
CA PHE A 110 -9.85 -4.29 -3.05
C PHE A 110 -11.21 -4.17 -3.74
N ALA A 111 -11.97 -5.27 -3.82
CA ALA A 111 -13.30 -5.26 -4.44
C ALA A 111 -14.33 -4.36 -3.71
N GLY A 112 -14.07 -4.02 -2.43
CA GLY A 112 -14.88 -3.09 -1.66
C GLY A 112 -14.58 -1.60 -1.87
N HIS A 113 -13.87 -1.24 -2.94
CA HIS A 113 -13.43 0.13 -3.24
C HIS A 113 -14.55 1.17 -3.30
N GLU A 114 -15.78 0.78 -3.71
CA GLU A 114 -16.93 1.69 -3.72
C GLU A 114 -17.33 2.09 -2.30
N LYS A 115 -17.25 1.16 -1.32
CA LYS A 115 -17.48 1.46 0.10
C LYS A 115 -16.38 2.36 0.65
N ILE A 116 -15.11 2.12 0.26
CA ILE A 116 -13.97 2.97 0.64
C ILE A 116 -14.20 4.39 0.12
N LYS A 117 -14.54 4.54 -1.17
CA LYS A 117 -14.86 5.83 -1.79
C LYS A 117 -15.97 6.57 -1.04
N ALA A 118 -17.07 5.89 -0.75
CA ALA A 118 -18.21 6.49 -0.07
C ALA A 118 -17.90 6.91 1.39
N ALA A 119 -17.08 6.13 2.11
CA ALA A 119 -16.75 6.39 3.51
C ALA A 119 -15.68 7.49 3.69
N LEU A 120 -14.76 7.63 2.74
CA LEU A 120 -13.61 8.53 2.84
C LEU A 120 -13.72 9.74 1.89
N ASP A 121 -14.75 9.81 1.05
CA ASP A 121 -14.90 10.80 -0.02
C ASP A 121 -13.63 10.91 -0.90
N ALA A 122 -13.02 9.76 -1.21
CA ALA A 122 -11.76 9.65 -1.94
C ALA A 122 -11.90 8.77 -3.18
N ASP A 123 -11.33 9.20 -4.29
CA ASP A 123 -11.34 8.42 -5.52
C ASP A 123 -10.38 7.23 -5.45
N VAL A 124 -10.84 6.06 -5.91
CA VAL A 124 -10.03 4.84 -5.91
C VAL A 124 -9.69 4.43 -7.35
N TYR A 125 -8.41 4.31 -7.65
CA TYR A 125 -7.87 3.95 -8.96
C TYR A 125 -7.13 2.62 -8.90
N PHE A 126 -7.17 1.87 -10.00
CA PHE A 126 -6.55 0.56 -10.12
C PHE A 126 -5.40 0.58 -11.12
N ALA A 127 -4.22 0.14 -10.68
CA ALA A 127 -3.05 -0.03 -11.54
C ALA A 127 -3.31 -1.06 -12.64
N HIS A 128 -2.54 -1.00 -13.71
CA HIS A 128 -2.62 -2.02 -14.76
C HIS A 128 -2.18 -3.39 -14.25
N PRO A 129 -2.75 -4.47 -14.76
CA PRO A 129 -2.27 -5.81 -14.47
C PRO A 129 -0.78 -5.95 -14.82
N TYR A 130 -0.01 -6.56 -13.93
CA TYR A 130 1.43 -6.78 -14.09
C TYR A 130 2.32 -5.52 -14.14
N SER A 131 1.80 -4.34 -13.78
CA SER A 131 2.50 -3.06 -13.80
C SER A 131 2.88 -2.62 -12.38
N SER A 132 3.71 -3.41 -11.69
CA SER A 132 4.12 -3.13 -10.30
C SER A 132 4.84 -1.79 -10.14
N TRP A 133 5.49 -1.28 -11.21
CA TRP A 133 6.17 0.02 -11.21
C TRP A 133 5.23 1.21 -10.99
N GLU A 134 3.94 1.07 -11.31
CA GLU A 134 2.93 2.11 -11.07
C GLU A 134 2.67 2.34 -9.58
N ARG A 135 3.07 1.35 -8.74
CA ARG A 135 2.98 1.35 -7.27
C ARG A 135 4.33 1.04 -6.62
N GLY A 136 5.41 1.55 -7.22
CA GLY A 136 6.78 1.31 -6.75
C GLY A 136 7.03 1.76 -5.30
N LEU A 137 6.22 2.67 -4.77
CA LEU A 137 6.31 3.10 -3.39
C LEU A 137 5.84 2.00 -2.42
N ASN A 138 4.73 1.34 -2.73
CA ASN A 138 4.25 0.19 -1.96
C ASN A 138 5.27 -0.96 -1.95
N GLU A 139 5.86 -1.27 -3.10
CA GLU A 139 6.89 -2.32 -3.19
C GLU A 139 8.08 -2.01 -2.27
N ASN A 140 8.57 -0.77 -2.30
CA ASN A 140 9.64 -0.32 -1.42
C ASN A 140 9.22 -0.36 0.07
N THR A 141 8.04 0.14 0.40
CA THR A 141 7.52 0.17 1.78
C THR A 141 7.31 -1.24 2.32
N ASN A 142 6.73 -2.14 1.52
CA ASN A 142 6.57 -3.54 1.88
C ASN A 142 7.92 -4.23 2.08
N GLY A 143 8.94 -3.85 1.29
CA GLY A 143 10.32 -4.30 1.52
C GLY A 143 10.88 -3.87 2.88
N LEU A 144 10.59 -2.65 3.34
CA LEU A 144 10.97 -2.16 4.66
C LEU A 144 10.20 -2.86 5.78
N ILE A 145 8.89 -3.06 5.62
CA ILE A 145 8.05 -3.82 6.55
C ILE A 145 8.58 -5.26 6.69
N ARG A 146 9.03 -5.86 5.59
CA ARG A 146 9.60 -7.22 5.56
C ARG A 146 10.96 -7.34 6.28
N GLN A 147 11.63 -6.23 6.61
CA GLN A 147 12.80 -6.26 7.50
C GLN A 147 12.41 -6.57 8.96
N HIS A 148 11.18 -6.26 9.36
CA HIS A 148 10.62 -6.53 10.69
C HIS A 148 9.78 -7.81 10.69
N PHE A 149 8.95 -7.99 9.67
CA PHE A 149 8.07 -9.16 9.51
C PHE A 149 8.51 -9.94 8.27
N THR A 150 9.46 -10.87 8.46
CA THR A 150 10.12 -11.58 7.35
C THR A 150 9.13 -12.35 6.47
N LYS A 151 9.47 -12.51 5.20
CA LYS A 151 8.64 -13.27 4.27
C LYS A 151 8.52 -14.73 4.75
N GLY A 152 7.28 -15.23 4.83
CA GLY A 152 7.00 -16.59 5.32
C GLY A 152 6.88 -16.70 6.84
N SER A 153 6.98 -15.60 7.61
CA SER A 153 6.66 -15.62 9.05
C SER A 153 5.14 -15.68 9.26
N SER A 154 4.73 -16.34 10.36
CA SER A 154 3.35 -16.30 10.82
C SER A 154 3.04 -14.91 11.41
N PHE A 155 1.82 -14.42 11.14
CA PHE A 155 1.33 -13.18 11.75
C PHE A 155 0.45 -13.43 12.98
N GLU A 156 0.29 -14.69 13.41
CA GLU A 156 -0.56 -15.04 14.55
C GLU A 156 -0.12 -14.35 15.84
N ASN A 157 1.18 -14.41 16.12
CA ASN A 157 1.77 -13.87 17.35
C ASN A 157 2.17 -12.39 17.27
N ILE A 158 1.94 -11.73 16.12
CA ILE A 158 2.19 -10.30 15.98
C ILE A 158 1.04 -9.56 16.66
N THR A 159 1.36 -8.71 17.62
CA THR A 159 0.39 -7.86 18.32
C THR A 159 0.20 -6.52 17.59
N ASP A 160 -0.88 -5.80 17.91
CA ASP A 160 -1.07 -4.44 17.40
C ASP A 160 0.05 -3.51 17.85
N LYS A 161 0.59 -3.72 19.07
CA LYS A 161 1.75 -2.99 19.59
C LYS A 161 2.99 -3.19 18.72
N ASP A 162 3.26 -4.41 18.27
CA ASP A 162 4.40 -4.68 17.37
C ASP A 162 4.22 -3.94 16.03
N ILE A 163 2.98 -3.85 15.53
CA ILE A 163 2.65 -3.10 14.31
C ILE A 163 2.89 -1.61 14.53
N ASP A 164 2.42 -1.04 15.65
CA ASP A 164 2.59 0.37 15.98
C ASP A 164 4.07 0.72 16.12
N GLU A 165 4.87 -0.12 16.78
CA GLU A 165 6.32 0.09 16.90
C GLU A 165 7.02 0.10 15.52
N VAL A 166 6.62 -0.78 14.61
CA VAL A 166 7.19 -0.80 13.25
C VAL A 166 6.74 0.43 12.47
N MET A 167 5.48 0.81 12.57
CA MET A 167 4.91 1.99 11.92
C MET A 167 5.62 3.27 12.42
N GLU A 168 5.83 3.42 13.72
CA GLU A 168 6.61 4.50 14.33
C GLU A 168 8.04 4.56 13.79
N LYS A 169 8.75 3.42 13.80
CA LYS A 169 10.11 3.34 13.25
C LYS A 169 10.18 3.75 11.79
N LEU A 170 9.20 3.35 10.97
CA LEU A 170 9.16 3.70 9.55
C LEU A 170 8.88 5.19 9.33
N ASN A 171 7.96 5.77 10.11
CA ASN A 171 7.51 7.15 9.98
C ASN A 171 8.51 8.17 10.57
N HIS A 172 9.32 7.77 11.54
CA HIS A 172 10.34 8.62 12.14
C HIS A 172 11.76 8.39 11.58
N ARG A 173 11.91 7.45 10.64
CA ARG A 173 13.21 7.22 9.98
C ARG A 173 13.43 8.26 8.87
N PRO A 174 14.53 9.07 8.92
CA PRO A 174 14.87 10.00 7.85
C PRO A 174 14.99 9.31 6.48
N ARG A 175 14.50 9.96 5.43
CA ARG A 175 14.54 9.42 4.07
C ARG A 175 15.39 10.32 3.16
N LYS A 176 16.31 9.71 2.41
CA LYS A 176 17.12 10.42 1.43
C LYS A 176 16.24 11.16 0.40
N THR A 177 15.15 10.52 -0.04
CA THR A 177 14.18 11.09 -0.99
C THR A 177 13.35 12.24 -0.42
N LEU A 178 13.41 12.50 0.87
CA LEU A 178 12.76 13.61 1.57
C LEU A 178 13.79 14.63 2.10
N ASN A 179 14.95 14.71 1.48
CA ASN A 179 16.05 15.57 1.93
C ASN A 179 16.40 15.35 3.41
N CYS A 180 16.51 14.07 3.82
CA CYS A 180 16.76 13.61 5.18
C CYS A 180 15.66 13.97 6.21
N LYS A 181 14.51 14.48 5.79
CA LYS A 181 13.34 14.63 6.66
C LYS A 181 12.67 13.27 6.90
N THR A 182 11.90 13.18 7.98
CA THR A 182 11.11 11.99 8.29
C THR A 182 9.75 12.04 7.58
N PRO A 183 9.15 10.88 7.23
CA PRO A 183 7.78 10.83 6.74
C PRO A 183 6.80 11.59 7.64
N TYR A 184 6.90 11.41 8.94
CA TYR A 184 6.09 12.11 9.93
C TYR A 184 6.21 13.63 9.81
N SER A 185 7.43 14.17 9.82
CA SER A 185 7.64 15.62 9.76
C SER A 185 7.15 16.25 8.46
N VAL A 186 7.18 15.50 7.34
CA VAL A 186 6.66 15.97 6.05
C VAL A 186 5.13 15.92 6.02
N PHE A 187 4.53 14.84 6.53
CA PHE A 187 3.07 14.66 6.52
C PHE A 187 2.36 15.66 7.43
N PHE A 188 2.96 16.01 8.58
CA PHE A 188 2.40 16.94 9.55
C PHE A 188 3.02 18.33 9.50
N ALA A 189 3.74 18.71 8.42
CA ALA A 189 4.43 19.99 8.31
C ALA A 189 3.52 21.19 8.62
N ASP A 190 2.32 21.24 8.05
CA ASP A 190 1.36 22.33 8.26
C ASP A 190 0.83 22.42 9.69
N THR A 191 0.70 21.26 10.35
CA THR A 191 0.24 21.18 11.74
C THR A 191 1.34 21.61 12.70
N LEU A 192 2.58 21.23 12.43
CA LEU A 192 3.74 21.61 13.24
C LEU A 192 4.04 23.10 13.15
N LEU A 193 3.83 23.72 11.98
CA LEU A 193 4.00 25.16 11.79
C LEU A 193 2.94 26.00 12.52
N LYS A 194 1.75 25.46 12.75
CA LYS A 194 0.68 26.12 13.52
C LYS A 194 0.83 25.98 15.03
N ALA A 195 1.65 25.03 15.49
CA ALA A 195 1.89 24.75 16.91
C ALA A 195 3.18 25.39 17.45
N ALA A 196 3.99 25.99 16.59
CA ALA A 196 5.21 26.73 16.91
C ALA A 196 4.98 28.25 16.92
#